data_873a79b61c2943c5cf9b2579e33121a3
#
_entry.id   873a79b61c2943c5cf9b2579e33121a3
#
_cell.length_a   1.000
_cell.length_b   1.000
_cell.length_c   1.000
_cell.angle_alpha   90.00
_cell.angle_beta   90.00
_cell.angle_gamma   90.00
#
_symmetry.space_group_name_H-M   'P 1'
#
loop_
_entity.id
_entity.type
_entity.pdbx_description
1 polymer ?
#
loop_
_entity_poly.entity_id
_entity_poly.type
_entity_poly.pdbx_seq_one_letter_code
_entity_poly.pdbx_strand_id
1 'polypeptide(L)'
;MKRKLLYSFFIAAAMSFSGCSSFLEENPVDQMPESEAYKNPEMIYLNTVANLYTKIGADAGGSGLAGTDRGLYDLNTFCADDAILPTRGGDWDDGGLWRDLFTHNWGVNNGLIISTWDYLYGVIVQCNQ
;
A
#
# COMPACT_ATOMS: atom_id res chain seq x y z
N MET A 1 48.52 2.45 -41.23
CA MET A 1 47.05 2.28 -41.12
C MET A 1 46.62 1.73 -39.76
N LYS A 2 47.22 0.68 -39.21
CA LYS A 2 46.81 0.06 -37.93
C LYS A 2 46.83 0.99 -36.70
N ARG A 3 47.80 1.89 -36.56
CA ARG A 3 47.88 2.86 -35.45
C ARG A 3 46.74 3.89 -35.42
N LYS A 4 46.30 4.35 -36.58
CA LYS A 4 45.18 5.33 -36.66
C LYS A 4 43.84 4.68 -36.25
N LEU A 5 43.66 3.42 -36.60
CA LEU A 5 42.48 2.63 -36.22
C LEU A 5 42.41 2.40 -34.70
N LEU A 6 43.57 2.17 -34.07
CA LEU A 6 43.65 1.99 -32.61
C LEU A 6 43.27 3.29 -31.86
N TYR A 7 43.72 4.45 -32.32
CA TYR A 7 43.36 5.73 -31.71
C TYR A 7 41.85 6.05 -31.87
N SER A 8 41.27 5.74 -33.05
CA SER A 8 39.85 5.89 -33.26
C SER A 8 39.02 5.01 -32.34
N PHE A 9 39.46 3.80 -32.08
CA PHE A 9 38.78 2.88 -31.16
C PHE A 9 38.86 3.35 -29.69
N PHE A 10 40.02 3.88 -29.27
CA PHE A 10 40.19 4.44 -27.93
C PHE A 10 39.35 5.69 -27.69
N ILE A 11 39.22 6.58 -28.69
CA ILE A 11 38.39 7.79 -28.59
C ILE A 11 36.91 7.42 -28.56
N ALA A 12 36.47 6.44 -29.34
CA ALA A 12 35.09 5.94 -29.32
C ALA A 12 34.74 5.27 -27.97
N ALA A 13 35.64 4.49 -27.40
CA ALA A 13 35.47 3.88 -26.08
C ALA A 13 35.44 4.90 -24.94
N ALA A 14 36.24 5.97 -25.02
CA ALA A 14 36.22 7.04 -24.01
C ALA A 14 34.94 7.84 -24.01
N MET A 15 34.27 8.02 -25.15
CA MET A 15 32.97 8.71 -25.25
C MET A 15 31.81 7.86 -24.74
N SER A 16 31.93 6.55 -24.63
CA SER A 16 30.88 5.68 -24.10
C SER A 16 30.77 5.72 -22.57
N PHE A 17 31.75 6.27 -21.87
CA PHE A 17 31.75 6.39 -20.40
C PHE A 17 31.24 7.75 -19.87
N SER A 18 30.93 8.72 -20.73
CA SER A 18 30.27 9.94 -20.30
C SER A 18 28.75 9.74 -20.20
N GLY A 19 28.33 8.84 -19.31
CA GLY A 19 26.94 8.76 -18.90
C GLY A 19 26.54 10.03 -18.18
N CYS A 20 25.51 10.70 -18.64
CA CYS A 20 24.93 11.87 -17.96
C CYS A 20 24.33 11.38 -16.63
N SER A 21 25.07 11.49 -15.54
CA SER A 21 24.56 11.16 -14.20
C SER A 21 23.34 12.02 -13.83
N SER A 22 23.29 13.26 -14.32
CA SER A 22 22.15 14.17 -14.11
C SER A 22 20.86 13.76 -14.82
N PHE A 23 20.91 12.86 -15.81
CA PHE A 23 19.71 12.33 -16.45
C PHE A 23 18.94 11.35 -15.56
N LEU A 24 19.60 10.75 -14.58
CA LEU A 24 19.03 9.80 -13.63
C LEU A 24 18.65 10.47 -12.29
N GLU A 25 18.90 11.76 -12.12
CA GLU A 25 18.44 12.50 -10.95
C GLU A 25 16.95 12.81 -11.12
N GLU A 26 16.13 12.12 -10.35
CA GLU A 26 14.71 12.41 -10.25
C GLU A 26 14.53 13.70 -9.43
N ASN A 27 14.03 14.74 -10.08
CA ASN A 27 13.55 15.96 -9.42
C ASN A 27 12.01 15.96 -9.51
N PRO A 28 11.30 15.30 -8.60
CA PRO A 28 9.85 15.30 -8.59
C PRO A 28 9.35 16.75 -8.37
N VAL A 29 8.45 17.19 -9.24
CA VAL A 29 7.86 18.55 -9.16
C VAL A 29 6.62 18.54 -8.25
N ASP A 30 6.03 17.38 -8.07
CA ASP A 30 4.76 17.13 -7.35
C ASP A 30 4.97 16.43 -6.00
N GLN A 31 6.19 16.02 -5.68
CA GLN A 31 6.52 15.33 -4.44
C GLN A 31 7.70 16.02 -3.75
N MET A 32 7.67 16.03 -2.43
CA MET A 32 8.79 16.53 -1.64
C MET A 32 9.96 15.54 -1.72
N PRO A 33 11.17 15.96 -2.08
CA PRO A 33 12.34 15.08 -2.06
C PRO A 33 12.57 14.50 -0.67
N GLU A 34 12.99 13.24 -0.60
CA GLU A 34 13.28 12.56 0.67
C GLU A 34 14.25 13.35 1.54
N SER A 35 15.27 13.96 0.94
CA SER A 35 16.26 14.81 1.63
C SER A 35 15.66 16.02 2.33
N GLU A 36 14.51 16.51 1.90
CA GLU A 36 13.80 17.62 2.54
C GLU A 36 12.74 17.13 3.53
N ALA A 37 12.08 16.01 3.24
CA ALA A 37 11.05 15.44 4.10
C ALA A 37 11.58 15.12 5.50
N TYR A 38 12.80 14.60 5.60
CA TYR A 38 13.43 14.25 6.88
C TYR A 38 14.10 15.42 7.62
N LYS A 39 14.13 16.61 7.05
CA LYS A 39 14.67 17.80 7.75
C LYS A 39 13.66 18.47 8.68
N ASN A 40 12.38 18.23 8.47
CA ASN A 40 11.32 18.87 9.25
C ASN A 40 10.69 17.84 10.22
N PRO A 41 10.93 17.96 11.55
CA PRO A 41 10.36 17.04 12.53
C PRO A 41 8.84 16.95 12.52
N GLU A 42 8.16 18.05 12.21
CA GLU A 42 6.70 18.08 12.12
C GLU A 42 6.20 17.25 10.93
N MET A 43 6.87 17.35 9.78
CA MET A 43 6.54 16.55 8.60
C MET A 43 6.80 15.06 8.84
N ILE A 44 7.87 14.71 9.54
CA ILE A 44 8.14 13.34 9.95
C ILE A 44 7.01 12.83 10.84
N TYR A 45 6.63 13.58 11.86
CA TYR A 45 5.54 13.21 12.75
C TYR A 45 4.20 13.01 12.00
N LEU A 46 3.84 13.93 11.12
CA LEU A 46 2.59 13.86 10.35
C LEU A 46 2.58 12.66 9.39
N ASN A 47 3.69 12.41 8.70
CA ASN A 47 3.76 11.34 7.71
C ASN A 47 3.96 9.94 8.32
N THR A 48 4.44 9.86 9.54
CA THR A 48 4.66 8.58 10.23
C THR A 48 3.59 8.35 11.30
N VAL A 49 3.72 8.99 12.45
CA VAL A 49 2.90 8.72 13.62
C VAL A 49 1.44 9.14 13.43
N ALA A 50 1.18 10.37 12.96
CA ALA A 50 -0.19 10.84 12.76
C ALA A 50 -0.91 10.03 11.67
N ASN A 51 -0.21 9.68 10.58
CA ASN A 51 -0.75 8.84 9.54
C ASN A 51 -1.04 7.41 10.03
N LEU A 52 -0.21 6.87 10.93
CA LEU A 52 -0.46 5.58 11.57
C LEU A 52 -1.76 5.61 12.40
N TYR A 53 -1.96 6.65 13.22
CA TYR A 53 -3.21 6.83 13.95
C TYR A 53 -4.42 6.94 13.02
N THR A 54 -4.30 7.66 11.92
CA THR A 54 -5.36 7.76 10.90
C THR A 54 -5.68 6.39 10.31
N LYS A 55 -4.69 5.61 9.95
CA LYS A 55 -4.88 4.26 9.41
C LYS A 55 -5.53 3.30 10.41
N ILE A 56 -5.12 3.34 11.68
CA ILE A 56 -5.65 2.46 12.73
C ILE A 56 -7.03 2.91 13.18
N GLY A 57 -7.22 4.22 13.36
CA GLY A 57 -8.45 4.79 13.90
C GLY A 57 -9.62 4.81 12.94
N ALA A 58 -9.36 4.76 11.66
CA ALA A 58 -10.29 4.88 10.55
C ALA A 58 -11.28 6.06 10.65
N ASP A 59 -11.44 6.76 9.59
CA ASP A 59 -12.61 7.59 9.40
C ASP A 59 -13.89 6.73 9.18
N ALA A 60 -15.04 7.35 9.21
CA ALA A 60 -16.35 6.71 9.20
C ALA A 60 -16.67 5.87 7.93
N GLY A 61 -15.77 5.73 6.99
CA GLY A 61 -15.90 4.90 5.78
C GLY A 61 -14.69 4.01 5.56
N GLY A 62 -13.75 4.00 6.50
CA GLY A 62 -12.48 3.33 6.33
C GLY A 62 -12.41 1.92 6.87
N SER A 63 -11.42 1.22 6.40
CA SER A 63 -11.10 -0.16 6.73
C SER A 63 -10.25 -0.32 8.01
N GLY A 64 -10.22 0.68 8.90
CA GLY A 64 -9.48 0.62 10.15
C GLY A 64 -9.95 -0.47 11.12
N LEU A 65 -9.30 -0.59 12.27
CA LEU A 65 -9.65 -1.56 13.31
C LEU A 65 -11.10 -1.41 13.79
N ALA A 66 -11.60 -0.18 13.84
CA ALA A 66 -12.97 0.16 14.21
C ALA A 66 -13.88 0.34 12.99
N GLY A 67 -13.40 0.11 11.80
CA GLY A 67 -14.18 0.24 10.56
C GLY A 67 -15.38 -0.71 10.57
N THR A 68 -16.56 -0.13 10.38
CA THR A 68 -17.84 -0.84 10.44
C THR A 68 -18.38 -1.23 9.07
N ASP A 69 -17.73 -0.80 7.99
CA ASP A 69 -18.12 -1.17 6.64
C ASP A 69 -17.07 -2.07 5.99
N ARG A 70 -17.27 -3.36 6.15
CA ARG A 70 -16.43 -4.43 5.56
C ARG A 70 -14.97 -4.36 6.04
N GLY A 71 -14.76 -3.91 7.27
CA GLY A 71 -13.46 -3.87 7.91
C GLY A 71 -13.16 -5.05 8.82
N LEU A 72 -12.08 -4.93 9.60
CA LEU A 72 -11.65 -5.94 10.55
C LEU A 72 -12.70 -6.20 11.66
N TYR A 73 -13.46 -5.17 12.07
CA TYR A 73 -14.53 -5.33 13.04
C TYR A 73 -15.63 -6.26 12.51
N ASP A 74 -16.09 -6.05 11.29
CA ASP A 74 -17.10 -6.90 10.67
C ASP A 74 -16.61 -8.34 10.49
N LEU A 75 -15.36 -8.51 10.04
CA LEU A 75 -14.77 -9.83 9.91
C LEU A 75 -14.80 -10.59 11.24
N ASN A 76 -14.36 -9.97 12.32
CA ASN A 76 -14.35 -10.60 13.64
C ASN A 76 -15.76 -10.89 14.15
N THR A 77 -16.68 -9.93 14.00
CA THR A 77 -18.06 -10.06 14.50
C THR A 77 -18.82 -11.19 13.81
N PHE A 78 -18.73 -11.27 12.48
CA PHE A 78 -19.44 -12.29 11.72
C PHE A 78 -18.78 -13.68 11.78
N CYS A 79 -17.49 -13.76 12.08
CA CYS A 79 -16.81 -15.03 12.29
C CYS A 79 -16.91 -15.54 13.73
N ALA A 80 -17.37 -14.74 14.68
CA ALA A 80 -17.35 -15.05 16.11
C ALA A 80 -18.71 -15.54 16.67
N ASP A 81 -19.68 -15.88 15.84
CA ASP A 81 -21.06 -16.27 16.22
C ASP A 81 -21.87 -15.16 16.95
N ASP A 82 -21.32 -13.95 17.07
CA ASP A 82 -21.94 -12.84 17.77
C ASP A 82 -23.10 -12.22 16.98
N ALA A 83 -22.98 -12.24 15.65
CA ALA A 83 -23.98 -11.66 14.76
C ALA A 83 -24.08 -12.41 13.43
N ILE A 84 -25.26 -12.39 12.85
CA ILE A 84 -25.52 -12.85 11.49
C ILE A 84 -26.23 -11.78 10.70
N LEU A 85 -25.84 -11.60 9.45
CA LEU A 85 -26.55 -10.77 8.50
C LEU A 85 -27.44 -11.68 7.62
N PRO A 86 -28.76 -11.76 7.91
CA PRO A 86 -29.65 -12.64 7.17
C PRO A 86 -29.95 -12.04 5.79
N THR A 87 -29.95 -12.87 4.78
CA THR A 87 -30.44 -12.51 3.44
C THR A 87 -31.93 -12.23 3.48
N ARG A 88 -32.35 -11.06 2.99
CA ARG A 88 -33.75 -10.65 2.90
C ARG A 88 -34.16 -10.49 1.43
N GLY A 89 -34.63 -11.58 0.85
CA GLY A 89 -35.04 -11.56 -0.57
C GLY A 89 -33.87 -11.50 -1.54
N GLY A 90 -33.20 -10.54 -1.80
CA GLY A 90 -31.98 -10.34 -2.60
C GLY A 90 -31.13 -9.23 -2.00
N ASP A 91 -31.62 -8.66 -0.88
CA ASP A 91 -30.94 -7.60 -0.19
C ASP A 91 -29.89 -8.16 0.78
N TRP A 92 -28.71 -7.56 0.80
CA TRP A 92 -27.59 -8.00 1.61
C TRP A 92 -27.08 -9.44 1.33
N ASP A 93 -27.32 -9.96 0.15
CA ASP A 93 -26.75 -11.26 -0.23
C ASP A 93 -25.24 -11.18 -0.51
N ASP A 94 -24.81 -10.14 -1.18
CA ASP A 94 -23.40 -9.87 -1.53
C ASP A 94 -22.67 -11.13 -2.03
N GLY A 95 -23.36 -11.99 -2.82
CA GLY A 95 -22.79 -13.25 -3.27
C GLY A 95 -22.58 -14.30 -2.18
N GLY A 96 -23.27 -14.16 -1.04
CA GLY A 96 -23.14 -15.06 0.11
C GLY A 96 -22.02 -14.69 1.08
N LEU A 97 -21.36 -13.54 0.89
CA LEU A 97 -20.22 -13.08 1.68
C LEU A 97 -20.45 -13.21 3.19
N TRP A 98 -21.55 -12.66 3.69
CA TRP A 98 -21.87 -12.62 5.12
C TRP A 98 -22.22 -13.99 5.67
N ARG A 99 -22.97 -14.77 4.91
CA ARG A 99 -23.31 -16.16 5.29
C ARG A 99 -22.07 -17.03 5.35
N ASP A 100 -21.17 -16.87 4.39
CA ASP A 100 -19.95 -17.66 4.33
C ASP A 100 -19.01 -17.33 5.49
N LEU A 101 -18.98 -16.07 5.95
CA LEU A 101 -18.27 -15.68 7.16
C LEU A 101 -18.87 -16.35 8.40
N PHE A 102 -20.18 -16.24 8.59
CA PHE A 102 -20.86 -16.83 9.74
C PHE A 102 -20.76 -18.38 9.79
N THR A 103 -20.84 -19.03 8.64
CA THR A 103 -20.74 -20.50 8.54
C THR A 103 -19.31 -21.02 8.44
N HIS A 104 -18.32 -20.13 8.50
CA HIS A 104 -16.91 -20.46 8.32
C HIS A 104 -16.60 -21.17 6.99
N ASN A 105 -17.31 -20.82 5.95
CA ASN A 105 -17.21 -21.43 4.61
C ASN A 105 -16.61 -20.47 3.57
N TRP A 106 -15.64 -19.66 3.97
CA TRP A 106 -14.96 -18.76 3.06
C TRP A 106 -13.83 -19.43 2.29
N GLY A 107 -13.63 -18.99 1.05
CA GLY A 107 -12.50 -19.39 0.23
C GLY A 107 -11.43 -18.31 0.12
N VAL A 108 -10.37 -18.62 -0.59
CA VAL A 108 -9.23 -17.71 -0.85
C VAL A 108 -9.60 -16.41 -1.59
N ASN A 109 -10.77 -16.38 -2.23
CA ASN A 109 -11.28 -15.23 -2.97
C ASN A 109 -12.27 -14.38 -2.16
N ASN A 110 -12.41 -14.63 -0.85
CA ASN A 110 -13.28 -13.79 -0.02
C ASN A 110 -12.72 -12.37 0.08
N GLY A 111 -13.48 -11.41 -0.47
CA GLY A 111 -13.03 -10.02 -0.59
C GLY A 111 -12.76 -9.35 0.75
N LEU A 112 -13.47 -9.72 1.82
CA LEU A 112 -13.27 -9.15 3.14
C LEU A 112 -11.96 -9.61 3.78
N ILE A 113 -11.62 -10.89 3.60
CA ILE A 113 -10.34 -11.44 4.08
C ILE A 113 -9.18 -10.78 3.32
N ILE A 114 -9.29 -10.66 2.00
CA ILE A 114 -8.26 -10.01 1.17
C ILE A 114 -8.06 -8.55 1.59
N SER A 115 -9.14 -7.78 1.68
CA SER A 115 -9.04 -6.36 2.07
C SER A 115 -8.49 -6.16 3.48
N THR A 116 -8.84 -7.04 4.42
CA THR A 116 -8.30 -7.01 5.78
C THR A 116 -6.81 -7.35 5.79
N TRP A 117 -6.39 -8.31 5.00
CA TRP A 117 -4.98 -8.64 4.83
C TRP A 117 -4.18 -7.47 4.29
N ASP A 118 -4.63 -6.87 3.20
CA ASP A 118 -3.98 -5.72 2.57
C ASP A 118 -3.92 -4.52 3.53
N TYR A 119 -4.98 -4.28 4.29
CA TYR A 119 -5.03 -3.26 5.32
C TYR A 119 -3.96 -3.48 6.41
N LEU A 120 -3.89 -4.68 6.98
CA LEU A 120 -2.94 -5.00 8.05
C LEU A 120 -1.48 -4.87 7.56
N TYR A 121 -1.18 -5.35 6.37
CA TYR A 121 0.15 -5.14 5.77
C TYR A 121 0.44 -3.69 5.46
N GLY A 122 -0.56 -2.92 5.04
CA GLY A 122 -0.43 -1.47 4.86
C GLY A 122 -0.09 -0.73 6.17
N VAL A 123 -0.65 -1.17 7.30
CA VAL A 123 -0.29 -0.66 8.64
C VAL A 123 1.14 -1.03 9.02
N ILE A 124 1.55 -2.29 8.78
CA ILE A 124 2.93 -2.76 9.04
C ILE A 124 3.95 -1.94 8.23
N VAL A 125 3.67 -1.69 6.94
CA VAL A 125 4.53 -0.84 6.11
C VAL A 125 4.66 0.55 6.70
N GLN A 126 3.55 1.14 7.17
CA GLN A 126 3.56 2.46 7.80
C GLN A 126 4.37 2.48 9.11
N CYS A 127 4.37 1.39 9.88
CA CYS A 127 5.18 1.28 11.09
C CYS A 127 6.69 1.23 10.80
N ASN A 128 7.08 0.83 9.61
CA ASN A 128 8.49 0.71 9.20
C ASN A 128 9.04 1.98 8.53
N GLN A 129 8.24 3.01 8.33
CA GLN A 129 8.64 4.31 7.82
C GLN A 129 9.13 5.24 8.95
#